data_fbd3fe4a65329dc4705e883e4f1f71bf
#
_entry.id   fbd3fe4a65329dc4705e883e4f1f71bf
#
_cell.length_a   1.000
_cell.length_b   1.000
_cell.length_c   1.000
_cell.angle_alpha   90.00
_cell.angle_beta   90.00
_cell.angle_gamma   90.00
#
_symmetry.space_group_name_H-M   'P 1'
#
loop_
_entity.id
_entity.type
_entity.pdbx_description
1 polymer ?
#
loop_
_entity_poly.entity_id
_entity_poly.type
_entity_poly.pdbx_seq_one_letter_code
_entity_poly.pdbx_strand_id
1 'polypeptide(L)'
;MLCQFSFRNYRSYRDEAELSMQATPMREFERSLIECPDGQSFLPVAAVYGPNAGGKSNLLEALDYVRSAVARPIRLLSSSSDAPEGDRPSIPRCSAFEFDDVSALEPTEFELYYRAGEHEYRYALSVHADEIVSEGLWRRKLGASRTAMLFERE
;
A
#
# COMPACT_ATOMS: atom_id res chain seq x y z
N MET A 1 -10.96 1.79 5.63
CA MET A 1 -10.77 3.11 4.99
C MET A 1 -9.28 3.33 4.79
N LEU A 2 -8.85 3.71 3.58
CA LEU A 2 -7.48 4.13 3.30
C LEU A 2 -7.22 5.47 3.97
N CYS A 3 -6.08 5.60 4.65
CA CYS A 3 -5.63 6.85 5.28
C CYS A 3 -4.47 7.47 4.52
N GLN A 4 -3.49 6.63 4.16
CA GLN A 4 -2.30 7.05 3.43
C GLN A 4 -1.73 5.86 2.66
N PHE A 5 -1.17 6.12 1.50
CA PHE A 5 -0.40 5.17 0.72
C PHE A 5 0.85 5.85 0.21
N SER A 6 2.00 5.28 0.49
CA SER A 6 3.26 5.72 -0.09
C SER A 6 4.00 4.55 -0.73
N PHE A 7 4.82 4.87 -1.72
CA PHE A 7 5.66 3.91 -2.41
C PHE A 7 6.87 4.60 -3.04
N ARG A 8 7.92 3.85 -3.25
CA ARG A 8 9.11 4.30 -3.98
C ARG A 8 9.64 3.21 -4.91
N ASN A 9 10.44 3.61 -5.87
CA ASN A 9 11.09 2.73 -6.84
C ASN A 9 10.08 1.82 -7.56
N TYR A 10 9.02 2.41 -8.13
CA TYR A 10 7.99 1.68 -8.85
C TYR A 10 7.71 2.32 -10.22
N ARG A 11 7.96 1.59 -11.30
CA ARG A 11 7.71 2.00 -12.70
C ARG A 11 8.28 3.38 -13.04
N SER A 12 7.43 4.43 -13.16
CA SER A 12 7.86 5.81 -13.45
C SER A 12 8.21 6.63 -12.21
N TYR A 13 8.09 6.07 -11.01
CA TYR A 13 8.41 6.72 -9.75
C TYR A 13 9.73 6.18 -9.20
N ARG A 14 10.74 7.04 -9.19
CA ARG A 14 12.03 6.76 -8.55
C ARG A 14 11.97 7.05 -7.06
N ASP A 15 11.60 8.28 -6.76
CA ASP A 15 11.52 8.78 -5.40
C ASP A 15 10.18 8.43 -4.76
N GLU A 16 10.07 8.68 -3.47
CA GLU A 16 8.84 8.43 -2.73
C GLU A 16 7.68 9.27 -3.27
N ALA A 17 6.57 8.61 -3.51
CA ALA A 17 5.29 9.23 -3.83
C ALA A 17 4.28 8.89 -2.74
N GLU A 18 3.50 9.88 -2.32
CA GLU A 18 2.49 9.75 -1.27
C GLU A 18 1.10 10.16 -1.77
N LEU A 19 0.12 9.34 -1.46
CA LEU A 19 -1.30 9.66 -1.54
C LEU A 19 -1.87 9.71 -0.12
N SER A 20 -2.09 10.91 0.40
CA SER A 20 -2.74 11.11 1.69
C SER A 20 -4.24 11.39 1.51
N MET A 21 -5.06 10.68 2.27
CA MET A 21 -6.49 10.92 2.38
C MET A 21 -6.85 11.77 3.59
N GLN A 22 -5.87 12.24 4.35
CA GLN A 22 -6.11 13.12 5.49
C GLN A 22 -6.66 14.47 5.04
N ALA A 23 -7.72 14.92 5.67
CA ALA A 23 -8.31 16.22 5.35
C ALA A 23 -7.39 17.36 5.77
N THR A 24 -7.28 18.37 4.92
CA THR A 24 -6.63 19.63 5.26
C THR A 24 -7.60 20.52 6.04
N PRO A 25 -7.15 21.50 6.84
CA PRO A 25 -8.00 22.39 7.65
C PRO A 25 -8.75 23.43 6.77
N MET A 26 -9.50 22.95 5.77
CA MET A 26 -10.38 23.78 4.94
C MET A 26 -11.79 23.71 5.51
N ARG A 27 -12.41 24.87 5.78
CA ARG A 27 -13.77 24.96 6.32
C ARG A 27 -14.87 24.70 5.28
N GLU A 28 -14.51 24.83 4.00
CA GLU A 28 -15.39 24.46 2.90
C GLU A 28 -15.47 22.94 2.83
N PHE A 29 -16.65 22.36 2.72
CA PHE A 29 -16.87 20.90 2.59
C PHE A 29 -16.65 20.05 3.86
N GLU A 30 -16.58 20.60 5.06
CA GLU A 30 -16.50 19.83 6.31
C GLU A 30 -17.54 18.73 6.42
N ARG A 31 -18.76 18.96 5.91
CA ARG A 31 -19.86 17.97 5.90
C ARG A 31 -19.60 16.74 5.00
N SER A 32 -18.62 16.81 4.12
CA SER A 32 -18.25 15.73 3.21
C SER A 32 -17.12 14.85 3.76
N LEU A 33 -16.53 15.23 4.89
CA LEU A 33 -15.43 14.50 5.49
C LEU A 33 -15.93 13.29 6.28
N ILE A 34 -15.07 12.29 6.37
CA ILE A 34 -15.25 11.16 7.27
C ILE A 34 -14.58 11.51 8.59
N GLU A 35 -15.39 11.82 9.60
CA GLU A 35 -14.92 12.10 10.95
C GLU A 35 -14.64 10.80 11.72
N CYS A 36 -13.51 10.75 12.41
CA CYS A 36 -13.11 9.61 13.21
C CYS A 36 -13.17 9.93 14.72
N PRO A 37 -13.36 8.92 15.58
CA PRO A 37 -13.50 9.12 17.03
C PRO A 37 -12.28 9.75 17.71
N ASP A 38 -11.12 9.73 17.07
CA ASP A 38 -9.87 10.33 17.55
C ASP A 38 -9.70 11.79 17.10
N GLY A 39 -10.72 12.41 16.48
CA GLY A 39 -10.73 13.79 16.01
C GLY A 39 -10.01 14.00 14.67
N GLN A 40 -9.53 12.97 14.03
CA GLN A 40 -9.00 13.07 12.67
C GLN A 40 -10.12 12.97 11.64
N SER A 41 -9.97 13.70 10.53
CA SER A 41 -10.92 13.70 9.42
C SER A 41 -10.22 13.28 8.13
N PHE A 42 -10.94 12.53 7.30
CA PHE A 42 -10.42 11.99 6.06
C PHE A 42 -11.32 12.31 4.88
N LEU A 43 -10.71 12.38 3.69
CA LEU A 43 -11.41 12.56 2.43
C LEU A 43 -12.07 11.23 2.01
N PRO A 44 -13.34 11.22 1.59
CA PRO A 44 -13.99 10.02 1.06
C PRO A 44 -13.50 9.66 -0.34
N VAL A 45 -12.94 10.62 -1.07
CA VAL A 45 -12.49 10.47 -2.46
C VAL A 45 -11.34 11.43 -2.73
N ALA A 46 -10.40 10.99 -3.56
CA ALA A 46 -9.34 11.82 -4.13
C ALA A 46 -9.36 11.70 -5.66
N ALA A 47 -9.08 12.80 -6.34
CA ALA A 47 -8.96 12.84 -7.79
C ALA A 47 -7.54 13.24 -8.18
N VAL A 48 -6.92 12.44 -9.08
CA VAL A 48 -5.57 12.67 -9.55
C VAL A 48 -5.58 13.23 -10.95
N TYR A 49 -5.09 14.45 -11.11
CA TYR A 49 -5.01 15.17 -12.39
C TYR A 49 -3.55 15.33 -12.82
N GLY A 50 -3.34 15.48 -14.11
CA GLY A 50 -2.01 15.77 -14.68
C GLY A 50 -1.92 15.40 -16.15
N PRO A 51 -0.79 15.71 -16.82
CA PRO A 51 -0.57 15.41 -18.22
C PRO A 51 -0.57 13.90 -18.51
N ASN A 52 -0.75 13.53 -19.77
CA ASN A 52 -0.54 12.16 -20.22
C ASN A 52 0.93 11.76 -19.95
N ALA A 53 1.16 10.50 -19.64
CA ALA A 53 2.44 9.95 -19.19
C ALA A 53 2.99 10.52 -17.86
N GLY A 54 2.20 11.30 -17.10
CA GLY A 54 2.59 11.83 -15.77
C GLY A 54 2.51 10.82 -14.62
N GLY A 55 2.45 9.52 -14.89
CA GLY A 55 2.48 8.47 -13.85
C GLY A 55 1.15 8.19 -13.13
N LYS A 56 0.05 8.89 -13.45
CA LYS A 56 -1.24 8.74 -12.73
C LYS A 56 -1.73 7.28 -12.63
N SER A 57 -1.64 6.55 -13.73
CA SER A 57 -2.03 5.13 -13.75
C SER A 57 -1.10 4.28 -12.89
N ASN A 58 0.20 4.59 -12.86
CA ASN A 58 1.18 3.85 -12.07
C ASN A 58 0.94 3.98 -10.56
N LEU A 59 0.39 5.12 -10.10
CA LEU A 59 -0.04 5.27 -8.69
C LEU A 59 -1.18 4.31 -8.34
N LEU A 60 -2.19 4.20 -9.21
CA LEU A 60 -3.30 3.26 -9.00
C LEU A 60 -2.84 1.80 -9.12
N GLU A 61 -1.94 1.52 -10.06
CA GLU A 61 -1.36 0.19 -10.24
C GLU A 61 -0.46 -0.21 -9.08
N ALA A 62 0.25 0.74 -8.43
CA ALA A 62 1.01 0.49 -7.22
C ALA A 62 0.09 0.02 -6.06
N LEU A 63 -1.06 0.68 -5.88
CA LEU A 63 -2.05 0.26 -4.89
C LEU A 63 -2.68 -1.10 -5.22
N ASP A 64 -3.00 -1.34 -6.49
CA ASP A 64 -3.51 -2.64 -6.95
C ASP A 64 -2.48 -3.76 -6.82
N TYR A 65 -1.19 -3.45 -7.01
CA TYR A 65 -0.09 -4.38 -6.78
C TYR A 65 -0.08 -4.89 -5.33
N VAL A 66 -0.09 -3.99 -4.35
CA VAL A 66 -0.13 -4.36 -2.91
C VAL A 66 -1.36 -5.22 -2.61
N ARG A 67 -2.54 -4.81 -3.10
CA ARG A 67 -3.78 -5.60 -2.95
C ARG A 67 -3.63 -7.00 -3.52
N SER A 68 -3.03 -7.13 -4.69
CA SER A 68 -2.84 -8.41 -5.38
C SER A 68 -1.79 -9.28 -4.71
N ALA A 69 -0.69 -8.69 -4.23
CA ALA A 69 0.36 -9.39 -3.48
C ALA A 69 -0.19 -10.03 -2.20
N VAL A 70 -1.08 -9.34 -1.49
CA VAL A 70 -1.73 -9.88 -0.27
C VAL A 70 -2.83 -10.90 -0.60
N ALA A 71 -3.68 -10.63 -1.61
CA ALA A 71 -4.85 -11.46 -1.87
C ALA A 71 -4.54 -12.76 -2.62
N ARG A 72 -3.52 -12.78 -3.48
CA ARG A 72 -3.20 -13.92 -4.35
C ARG A 72 -2.75 -15.17 -3.58
N PRO A 73 -1.80 -15.11 -2.62
CA PRO A 73 -1.43 -16.26 -1.82
C PRO A 73 -2.61 -16.87 -1.07
N ILE A 74 -3.49 -16.04 -0.52
CA ILE A 74 -4.68 -16.49 0.22
C ILE A 74 -5.63 -17.26 -0.70
N ARG A 75 -5.86 -16.78 -1.93
CA ARG A 75 -6.72 -17.46 -2.91
C ARG A 75 -6.15 -18.81 -3.33
N LEU A 76 -4.85 -18.91 -3.54
CA LEU A 76 -4.19 -20.15 -3.92
C LEU A 76 -4.24 -21.19 -2.80
N LEU A 77 -4.04 -20.77 -1.53
CA LEU A 77 -4.18 -21.66 -0.37
C LEU A 77 -5.62 -22.17 -0.17
N SER A 78 -6.63 -21.40 -0.56
CA SER A 78 -8.04 -21.81 -0.44
C SER A 78 -8.55 -22.66 -1.61
N SER A 79 -7.83 -22.71 -2.73
CA SER A 79 -8.26 -23.43 -3.96
C SER A 79 -7.59 -24.76 -4.20
N SER A 80 -6.61 -25.19 -3.40
CA SER A 80 -5.83 -26.39 -3.71
C SER A 80 -5.74 -27.42 -2.59
N SER A 81 -6.46 -28.54 -2.77
CA SER A 81 -5.99 -29.83 -2.28
C SER A 81 -5.15 -30.62 -3.33
N ASP A 82 -5.04 -30.15 -4.58
CA ASP A 82 -4.45 -30.94 -5.70
C ASP A 82 -3.54 -30.12 -6.64
N ALA A 83 -2.91 -29.04 -6.20
CA ALA A 83 -1.96 -28.31 -7.06
C ALA A 83 -0.62 -29.06 -7.19
N PRO A 84 -0.09 -29.26 -8.41
CA PRO A 84 1.22 -29.86 -8.61
C PRO A 84 2.34 -29.04 -7.96
N GLU A 85 3.39 -29.70 -7.47
CA GLU A 85 4.51 -29.13 -6.69
C GLU A 85 5.27 -27.96 -7.35
N GLY A 86 4.95 -27.58 -8.58
CA GLY A 86 5.55 -26.46 -9.31
C GLY A 86 4.83 -25.13 -9.19
N ASP A 87 3.62 -25.11 -8.63
CA ASP A 87 2.78 -23.91 -8.56
C ASP A 87 2.82 -23.27 -7.17
N ARG A 88 4.03 -22.86 -6.74
CA ARG A 88 4.17 -22.09 -5.50
C ARG A 88 3.42 -20.76 -5.64
N PRO A 89 2.64 -20.35 -4.63
CA PRO A 89 1.98 -19.06 -4.63
C PRO A 89 3.04 -17.95 -4.68
N SER A 90 3.29 -17.44 -5.90
CA SER A 90 4.19 -16.31 -6.11
C SER A 90 3.40 -15.01 -6.11
N ILE A 91 3.99 -13.96 -5.56
CA ILE A 91 3.48 -12.60 -5.74
C ILE A 91 3.59 -12.18 -7.22
N PRO A 92 2.78 -11.22 -7.69
CA PRO A 92 2.97 -10.64 -9.02
C PRO A 92 4.37 -10.04 -9.14
N ARG A 93 4.98 -10.13 -10.33
CA ARG A 93 6.27 -9.49 -10.58
C ARG A 93 6.14 -7.97 -10.41
N CYS A 94 7.04 -7.40 -9.62
CA CYS A 94 7.15 -5.97 -9.39
C CYS A 94 8.12 -5.36 -10.41
N SER A 95 7.72 -4.23 -11.02
CA SER A 95 8.59 -3.47 -11.93
C SER A 95 9.14 -2.26 -11.18
N ALA A 96 10.44 -2.28 -10.88
CA ALA A 96 11.17 -1.16 -10.32
C ALA A 96 11.24 0.01 -11.33
N PHE A 97 11.78 1.15 -10.92
CA PHE A 97 12.07 2.26 -11.82
C PHE A 97 13.23 1.85 -12.75
N GLU A 98 13.01 1.91 -14.07
CA GLU A 98 13.91 1.34 -15.08
C GLU A 98 14.74 2.40 -15.83
N PHE A 99 14.66 3.67 -15.44
CA PHE A 99 15.37 4.74 -16.14
C PHE A 99 16.77 5.05 -15.58
N ASP A 100 17.21 4.30 -14.57
CA ASP A 100 18.59 4.27 -14.10
C ASP A 100 19.02 2.86 -13.66
N ASP A 101 20.33 2.62 -13.69
CA ASP A 101 20.90 1.29 -13.38
C ASP A 101 20.90 0.97 -11.88
N VAL A 102 20.76 1.96 -11.01
CA VAL A 102 20.81 1.80 -9.54
C VAL A 102 19.46 1.36 -9.02
N SER A 103 18.40 2.04 -9.44
CA SER A 103 17.03 1.74 -8.98
C SER A 103 16.56 0.33 -9.35
N ALA A 104 17.07 -0.22 -10.47
CA ALA A 104 16.75 -1.59 -10.87
C ALA A 104 17.30 -2.65 -9.91
N LEU A 105 18.32 -2.31 -9.12
CA LEU A 105 18.96 -3.20 -8.12
C LEU A 105 18.40 -3.01 -6.71
N GLU A 106 17.61 -1.96 -6.50
CA GLU A 106 16.98 -1.68 -5.22
C GLU A 106 15.57 -2.29 -5.15
N PRO A 107 15.09 -2.65 -3.96
CA PRO A 107 13.72 -3.09 -3.79
C PRO A 107 12.73 -1.95 -4.05
N THR A 108 11.54 -2.32 -4.52
CA THR A 108 10.36 -1.46 -4.50
C THR A 108 9.74 -1.53 -3.12
N GLU A 109 9.43 -0.38 -2.53
CA GLU A 109 8.84 -0.30 -1.21
C GLU A 109 7.43 0.28 -1.28
N PHE A 110 6.54 -0.29 -0.48
CA PHE A 110 5.16 0.14 -0.33
C PHE A 110 4.83 0.28 1.15
N GLU A 111 4.11 1.33 1.52
CA GLU A 111 3.58 1.51 2.86
C GLU A 111 2.12 1.96 2.80
N LEU A 112 1.29 1.31 3.58
CA LEU A 112 -0.15 1.53 3.59
C LEU A 112 -0.64 1.74 5.01
N TYR A 113 -1.31 2.88 5.27
CA TYR A 113 -2.07 3.12 6.48
C TYR A 113 -3.56 3.02 6.18
N TYR A 114 -4.25 2.19 6.94
CA TYR A 114 -5.69 2.04 6.79
C TYR A 114 -6.37 1.84 8.15
N ARG A 115 -7.65 2.19 8.21
CA ARG A 115 -8.46 2.01 9.40
C ARG A 115 -9.53 0.96 9.19
N ALA A 116 -9.68 0.07 10.17
CA ALA A 116 -10.73 -0.94 10.22
C ALA A 116 -11.22 -1.09 11.66
N GLY A 117 -12.53 -0.91 11.88
CA GLY A 117 -13.12 -0.88 13.22
C GLY A 117 -12.49 0.21 14.09
N GLU A 118 -12.07 -0.14 15.29
CA GLU A 118 -11.43 0.76 16.26
C GLU A 118 -9.90 0.86 16.11
N HIS A 119 -9.33 0.37 15.01
CA HIS A 119 -7.89 0.27 14.86
C HIS A 119 -7.40 0.93 13.57
N GLU A 120 -6.20 1.46 13.67
CA GLU A 120 -5.35 1.85 12.55
C GLU A 120 -4.27 0.79 12.34
N TYR A 121 -4.05 0.44 11.09
CA TYR A 121 -3.05 -0.54 10.67
C TYR A 121 -2.02 0.15 9.78
N ARG A 122 -0.77 -0.24 9.98
CA ARG A 122 0.33 0.05 9.08
C ARG A 122 0.78 -1.25 8.46
N TYR A 123 0.78 -1.34 7.15
CA TYR A 123 1.32 -2.45 6.39
C TYR A 123 2.49 -1.96 5.55
N ALA A 124 3.63 -2.60 5.67
CA ALA A 124 4.82 -2.32 4.89
C ALA A 124 5.21 -3.57 4.09
N LEU A 125 5.58 -3.38 2.83
CA LEU A 125 5.99 -4.43 1.91
C LEU A 125 7.18 -3.95 1.09
N SER A 126 8.26 -4.71 1.10
CA SER A 126 9.44 -4.50 0.26
C SER A 126 9.60 -5.70 -0.67
N VAL A 127 9.75 -5.44 -1.96
CA VAL A 127 9.77 -6.46 -3.01
C VAL A 127 10.91 -6.20 -3.98
N HIS A 128 11.62 -7.24 -4.37
CA HIS A 128 12.55 -7.18 -5.47
C HIS A 128 12.17 -8.24 -6.52
N ALA A 129 11.83 -7.79 -7.72
CA ALA A 129 11.28 -8.61 -8.81
C ALA A 129 10.00 -9.36 -8.41
N ASP A 130 10.07 -10.63 -8.05
CA ASP A 130 8.97 -11.51 -7.64
C ASP A 130 9.17 -12.11 -6.24
N GLU A 131 10.16 -11.58 -5.51
CA GLU A 131 10.49 -12.01 -4.15
C GLU A 131 10.15 -10.93 -3.12
N ILE A 132 9.58 -11.34 -2.00
CA ILE A 132 9.39 -10.46 -0.85
C ILE A 132 10.71 -10.36 -0.11
N VAL A 133 11.23 -9.13 0.01
CA VAL A 133 12.43 -8.81 0.79
C VAL A 133 12.08 -8.63 2.25
N SER A 134 11.01 -7.90 2.53
CA SER A 134 10.47 -7.77 3.87
C SER A 134 8.99 -7.46 3.85
N GLU A 135 8.28 -7.87 4.89
CA GLU A 135 6.85 -7.62 5.06
C GLU A 135 6.51 -7.47 6.53
N GLY A 136 5.68 -6.48 6.86
CA GLY A 136 5.26 -6.27 8.23
C GLY A 136 3.87 -5.67 8.36
N LEU A 137 3.20 -6.02 9.45
CA LEU A 137 1.89 -5.48 9.82
C LEU A 137 1.87 -5.07 11.29
N TRP A 138 1.50 -3.82 11.52
CA TRP A 138 1.35 -3.25 12.85
C TRP A 138 -0.10 -2.76 13.05
N ARG A 139 -0.52 -2.71 14.29
CA ARG A 139 -1.84 -2.26 14.69
C ARG A 139 -1.78 -1.31 15.87
N ARG A 140 -2.55 -0.24 15.82
CA ARG A 140 -2.75 0.71 16.91
C ARG A 140 -4.24 0.94 17.13
N LYS A 141 -4.69 0.94 18.38
CA LYS A 141 -6.06 1.36 18.70
C LYS A 141 -6.17 2.88 18.49
N LEU A 142 -7.27 3.35 17.89
CA LEU A 142 -7.51 4.78 17.67
C LEU A 142 -7.47 5.53 19.00
N GLY A 143 -6.75 6.64 19.06
CA GLY A 143 -6.52 7.43 20.27
C GLY A 143 -5.45 6.87 21.22
N ALA A 144 -4.89 5.68 20.97
CA ALA A 144 -3.80 5.14 21.78
C ALA A 144 -2.43 5.48 21.20
N SER A 145 -1.43 5.57 22.07
CA SER A 145 -0.03 5.81 21.67
C SER A 145 0.74 4.51 21.35
N ARG A 146 0.28 3.37 21.88
CA ARG A 146 0.99 2.09 21.73
C ARG A 146 0.60 1.39 20.43
N THR A 147 1.60 1.07 19.63
CA THR A 147 1.50 0.21 18.44
C THR A 147 1.93 -1.21 18.79
N ALA A 148 1.19 -2.20 18.35
CA ALA A 148 1.53 -3.62 18.47
C ALA A 148 1.93 -4.13 17.08
N MET A 149 3.05 -4.79 16.99
CA MET A 149 3.45 -5.57 15.81
C MET A 149 2.65 -6.87 15.79
N LEU A 150 2.00 -7.15 14.67
CA LEU A 150 1.21 -8.37 14.47
C LEU A 150 2.06 -9.46 13.81
N PHE A 151 2.83 -9.09 12.83
CA PHE A 151 3.88 -9.93 12.24
C PHE A 151 4.93 -9.07 11.54
N GLU A 152 6.11 -9.65 11.35
CA GLU A 152 7.19 -9.16 10.53
C GLU A 152 7.97 -10.36 10.00
N ARG A 153 8.42 -10.28 8.74
CA ARG A 153 9.29 -11.27 8.11
C ARG A 153 10.28 -10.61 7.14
N GLU A 154 11.44 -11.20 7.02
CA GLU A 154 12.52 -10.88 6.08
C GLU A 154 12.87 -12.10 5.24
#